data_9ba990297a5a8ba280979d605fe807db
#
_entry.id   9ba990297a5a8ba280979d605fe807db
#
_cell.length_a   1.000
_cell.length_b   1.000
_cell.length_c   1.000
_cell.angle_alpha   90.00
_cell.angle_beta   90.00
_cell.angle_gamma   90.00
#
_symmetry.space_group_name_H-M   'P 1'
#
loop_
_entity.id
_entity.type
_entity.pdbx_description
1 polymer ?
#
loop_
_entity_poly.entity_id
_entity_poly.type
_entity_poly.pdbx_seq_one_letter_code
_entity_poly.pdbx_strand_id
1 'polypeptide(L)'
;MPAAKAPRRTKPPKRARASKRAKAPTRTKASKPKRASAKKPVLLAGGNPQIAKADGDAPMQAYIAAMPGWKRDIGKRLDALIVRNVPNVRKAVKWNSPMYGIEGQGVFLGFHTFTRYVKVTFFRGTSLRPVPAGESRHKDVRYLDIHEDDHFDEAQFAGWVKQASQLPGERM
;
A
#
# COMPACT_ATOMS: atom_id res chain seq x y z
N MET A 1 -23.31 42.80 -62.99
CA MET A 1 -22.62 43.89 -62.31
C MET A 1 -23.64 44.77 -61.62
N PRO A 2 -23.65 44.86 -60.30
CA PRO A 2 -23.50 46.12 -59.66
C PRO A 2 -22.67 46.12 -58.40
N ALA A 3 -22.16 47.28 -58.05
CA ALA A 3 -21.09 47.70 -57.22
C ALA A 3 -21.28 47.47 -55.69
N ALA A 4 -20.15 47.18 -55.06
CA ALA A 4 -19.98 47.09 -53.62
C ALA A 4 -20.12 48.45 -52.90
N LYS A 5 -20.85 48.47 -51.75
CA LYS A 5 -20.85 49.57 -50.80
C LYS A 5 -20.00 49.23 -49.59
N ALA A 6 -19.04 50.10 -49.29
CA ALA A 6 -18.17 50.05 -48.15
C ALA A 6 -18.89 50.32 -46.80
N PRO A 7 -18.47 49.75 -45.66
CA PRO A 7 -19.08 49.99 -44.37
C PRO A 7 -18.46 51.21 -43.66
N ARG A 8 -19.28 51.92 -42.93
CA ARG A 8 -18.99 53.11 -42.12
C ARG A 8 -18.11 52.81 -40.92
N ARG A 9 -17.12 53.68 -40.68
CA ARG A 9 -16.34 53.82 -39.46
C ARG A 9 -17.23 54.32 -38.31
N THR A 10 -17.26 53.63 -37.21
CA THR A 10 -17.77 54.15 -35.92
C THR A 10 -16.61 54.39 -34.96
N LYS A 11 -16.67 55.57 -34.30
CA LYS A 11 -15.68 56.08 -33.36
C LYS A 11 -15.64 55.28 -32.04
N PRO A 12 -14.51 55.21 -31.33
CA PRO A 12 -14.43 54.56 -30.01
C PRO A 12 -14.91 55.50 -28.88
N PRO A 13 -15.54 54.97 -27.83
CA PRO A 13 -15.91 55.75 -26.66
C PRO A 13 -14.74 55.94 -25.69
N LYS A 14 -14.84 57.06 -24.96
CA LYS A 14 -13.83 57.65 -24.06
C LYS A 14 -13.54 56.79 -22.83
N ARG A 15 -12.25 56.77 -22.45
CA ARG A 15 -11.71 56.37 -21.17
C ARG A 15 -12.46 56.94 -19.97
N ALA A 16 -12.90 56.10 -19.07
CA ALA A 16 -13.17 56.49 -17.69
C ALA A 16 -12.13 55.85 -16.79
N ARG A 17 -11.40 56.76 -16.10
CA ARG A 17 -10.37 56.47 -15.11
C ARG A 17 -11.07 56.27 -13.77
N ALA A 18 -11.03 55.06 -13.18
CA ALA A 18 -11.35 54.90 -11.77
C ALA A 18 -10.29 53.99 -11.11
N SER A 19 -9.48 54.70 -10.39
CA SER A 19 -8.50 54.14 -9.42
C SER A 19 -9.26 53.51 -8.27
N LYS A 20 -9.09 52.19 -8.04
CA LYS A 20 -9.38 51.56 -6.77
C LYS A 20 -8.18 50.66 -6.38
N ARG A 21 -7.47 51.19 -5.42
CA ARG A 21 -6.36 50.61 -4.68
C ARG A 21 -6.82 49.28 -4.03
N ALA A 22 -6.46 48.14 -4.58
CA ALA A 22 -6.71 46.85 -3.98
C ALA A 22 -5.72 46.63 -2.83
N LYS A 23 -6.24 46.43 -1.62
CA LYS A 23 -5.53 46.00 -0.44
C LYS A 23 -4.88 44.63 -0.69
N ALA A 24 -3.61 44.48 -0.38
CA ALA A 24 -2.87 43.22 -0.41
C ALA A 24 -3.50 42.22 0.55
N PRO A 25 -3.61 40.93 0.15
CA PRO A 25 -4.08 39.89 1.06
C PRO A 25 -3.04 39.64 2.14
N THR A 26 -3.49 39.69 3.38
CA THR A 26 -2.73 39.36 4.59
C THR A 26 -2.23 37.93 4.50
N ARG A 27 -0.92 37.76 4.54
CA ARG A 27 -0.21 36.48 4.54
C ARG A 27 -0.54 35.73 5.84
N THR A 28 -1.50 34.83 5.79
CA THR A 28 -1.78 33.85 6.84
C THR A 28 -0.53 32.99 7.05
N LYS A 29 0.04 33.07 8.24
CA LYS A 29 1.12 32.18 8.69
C LYS A 29 0.60 30.74 8.66
N ALA A 30 1.07 29.97 7.69
CA ALA A 30 0.87 28.52 7.69
C ALA A 30 1.56 27.98 8.96
N SER A 31 0.76 27.48 9.89
CA SER A 31 1.23 26.74 11.04
C SER A 31 1.85 25.44 10.53
N LYS A 32 3.15 25.24 10.79
CA LYS A 32 3.83 23.97 10.56
C LYS A 32 3.03 22.85 11.27
N PRO A 33 2.69 21.73 10.58
CA PRO A 33 2.10 20.60 11.27
C PRO A 33 3.10 20.12 12.34
N LYS A 34 2.68 20.11 13.59
CA LYS A 34 3.41 19.44 14.67
C LYS A 34 3.61 17.98 14.24
N ARG A 35 4.86 17.63 13.97
CA ARG A 35 5.29 16.26 13.77
C ARG A 35 4.99 15.51 15.07
N ALA A 36 3.85 14.81 15.12
CA ALA A 36 3.54 13.92 16.21
C ALA A 36 4.69 12.91 16.28
N SER A 37 5.41 12.87 17.38
CA SER A 37 6.41 11.82 17.62
C SER A 37 5.65 10.50 17.70
N ALA A 38 5.68 9.74 16.61
CA ALA A 38 5.06 8.43 16.56
C ALA A 38 5.74 7.58 17.64
N LYS A 39 5.00 7.24 18.69
CA LYS A 39 5.45 6.26 19.69
C LYS A 39 5.85 4.99 18.93
N LYS A 40 7.04 4.44 19.23
CA LYS A 40 7.46 3.18 18.62
C LYS A 40 6.39 2.13 18.89
N PRO A 41 5.97 1.35 17.88
CA PRO A 41 4.98 0.28 18.08
C PRO A 41 5.43 -0.68 19.17
N VAL A 42 4.48 -1.12 19.99
CA VAL A 42 4.73 -2.15 21.01
C VAL A 42 4.88 -3.49 20.29
N LEU A 43 5.81 -4.31 20.73
CA LEU A 43 5.96 -5.69 20.27
C LEU A 43 5.14 -6.60 21.18
N LEU A 44 4.31 -7.44 20.58
CA LEU A 44 3.60 -8.51 21.26
C LEU A 44 4.54 -9.69 21.59
N ALA A 45 4.05 -10.65 22.36
CA ALA A 45 4.75 -11.92 22.58
C ALA A 45 5.14 -12.54 21.22
N GLY A 46 6.41 -12.97 21.10
CA GLY A 46 6.94 -13.45 19.80
C GLY A 46 7.53 -12.36 18.90
N GLY A 47 7.51 -11.09 19.34
CA GLY A 47 8.10 -9.96 18.60
C GLY A 47 7.23 -9.44 17.45
N ASN A 48 5.94 -9.81 17.42
CA ASN A 48 5.01 -9.30 16.43
C ASN A 48 4.66 -7.83 16.71
N PRO A 49 4.79 -6.91 15.73
CA PRO A 49 4.40 -5.53 15.90
C PRO A 49 2.90 -5.35 16.17
N GLN A 50 2.56 -4.60 17.22
CA GLN A 50 1.19 -4.21 17.48
C GLN A 50 0.86 -2.94 16.70
N ILE A 51 0.17 -3.11 15.58
CA ILE A 51 -0.28 -2.02 14.71
C ILE A 51 -1.81 -2.01 14.68
N ALA A 52 -2.39 -0.83 14.84
CA ALA A 52 -3.83 -0.68 14.73
C ALA A 52 -4.33 -1.13 13.35
N LYS A 53 -5.52 -1.77 13.33
CA LYS A 53 -6.18 -2.16 12.09
C LYS A 53 -6.38 -0.94 11.20
N ALA A 54 -5.83 -0.97 9.99
CA ALA A 54 -5.99 0.09 9.01
C ALA A 54 -5.70 -0.43 7.60
N ASP A 55 -6.28 0.23 6.60
CA ASP A 55 -6.06 -0.06 5.19
C ASP A 55 -4.99 0.87 4.62
N GLY A 56 -4.33 0.42 3.54
CA GLY A 56 -3.36 1.18 2.79
C GLY A 56 -1.90 0.86 3.10
N ASP A 57 -1.00 1.60 2.45
CA ASP A 57 0.44 1.35 2.55
C ASP A 57 1.04 1.84 3.88
N ALA A 58 0.58 2.98 4.40
CA ALA A 58 1.17 3.57 5.62
C ALA A 58 1.17 2.62 6.84
N PRO A 59 0.07 1.94 7.22
CA PRO A 59 0.09 0.96 8.31
C PRO A 59 0.95 -0.26 7.98
N MET A 60 1.02 -0.67 6.70
CA MET A 60 1.90 -1.75 6.24
C MET A 60 3.37 -1.41 6.47
N GLN A 61 3.81 -0.22 6.05
CA GLN A 61 5.18 0.23 6.24
C GLN A 61 5.52 0.44 7.73
N ALA A 62 4.55 0.90 8.52
CA ALA A 62 4.72 0.99 9.97
C ALA A 62 4.95 -0.38 10.62
N TYR A 63 4.21 -1.40 10.17
CA TYR A 63 4.41 -2.78 10.63
C TYR A 63 5.80 -3.29 10.26
N ILE A 64 6.20 -3.17 8.99
CA ILE A 64 7.49 -3.63 8.49
C ILE A 64 8.64 -2.92 9.22
N ALA A 65 8.54 -1.61 9.41
CA ALA A 65 9.54 -0.83 10.15
C ALA A 65 9.69 -1.26 11.62
N ALA A 66 8.61 -1.78 12.21
CA ALA A 66 8.61 -2.24 13.60
C ALA A 66 9.04 -3.71 13.77
N MET A 67 9.17 -4.48 12.68
CA MET A 67 9.65 -5.86 12.75
C MET A 67 11.07 -5.91 13.33
N PRO A 68 11.36 -6.82 14.29
CA PRO A 68 12.65 -6.88 14.95
C PRO A 68 13.73 -7.55 14.10
N GLY A 69 14.96 -7.02 14.17
CA GLY A 69 16.15 -7.62 13.57
C GLY A 69 16.02 -7.90 12.06
N TRP A 70 16.54 -9.05 11.65
CA TRP A 70 16.56 -9.54 10.26
C TRP A 70 15.15 -9.66 9.61
N LYS A 71 14.12 -9.87 10.42
CA LYS A 71 12.73 -9.99 9.94
C LYS A 71 12.24 -8.74 9.23
N ARG A 72 12.75 -7.56 9.62
CA ARG A 72 12.44 -6.29 8.92
C ARG A 72 12.87 -6.33 7.46
N ASP A 73 14.04 -6.88 7.18
CA ASP A 73 14.55 -6.96 5.81
C ASP A 73 13.77 -8.00 4.99
N ILE A 74 13.39 -9.12 5.61
CA ILE A 74 12.43 -10.06 5.00
C ILE A 74 11.10 -9.38 4.73
N GLY A 75 10.54 -8.63 5.68
CA GLY A 75 9.28 -7.90 5.48
C GLY A 75 9.34 -6.93 4.29
N LYS A 76 10.44 -6.18 4.14
CA LYS A 76 10.66 -5.30 2.98
C LYS A 76 10.74 -6.08 1.67
N ARG A 77 11.47 -7.20 1.65
CA ARG A 77 11.61 -8.06 0.46
C ARG A 77 10.26 -8.66 0.06
N LEU A 78 9.48 -9.17 1.00
CA LEU A 78 8.14 -9.68 0.77
C LEU A 78 7.23 -8.60 0.16
N ASP A 79 7.15 -7.42 0.78
CA ASP A 79 6.34 -6.31 0.29
C ASP A 79 6.74 -5.89 -1.13
N ALA A 80 8.04 -5.71 -1.37
CA ALA A 80 8.55 -5.32 -2.69
C ALA A 80 8.24 -6.37 -3.78
N LEU A 81 8.39 -7.66 -3.47
CA LEU A 81 8.07 -8.75 -4.38
C LEU A 81 6.58 -8.81 -4.70
N ILE A 82 5.72 -8.65 -3.67
CA ILE A 82 4.27 -8.67 -3.84
C ILE A 82 3.82 -7.50 -4.72
N VAL A 83 4.25 -6.27 -4.42
CA VAL A 83 3.87 -5.07 -5.18
C VAL A 83 4.36 -5.15 -6.63
N ARG A 84 5.59 -5.62 -6.85
CA ARG A 84 6.15 -5.77 -8.19
C ARG A 84 5.39 -6.76 -9.05
N ASN A 85 4.88 -7.84 -8.46
CA ASN A 85 4.18 -8.91 -9.19
C ASN A 85 2.67 -8.71 -9.27
N VAL A 86 2.08 -7.86 -8.41
CA VAL A 86 0.65 -7.54 -8.36
C VAL A 86 0.49 -6.02 -8.22
N PRO A 87 0.56 -5.24 -9.31
CA PRO A 87 0.56 -3.77 -9.25
C PRO A 87 -0.71 -3.15 -8.63
N ASN A 88 -1.84 -3.83 -8.72
CA ASN A 88 -3.13 -3.40 -8.15
C ASN A 88 -3.40 -4.00 -6.77
N VAL A 89 -2.37 -4.47 -6.07
CA VAL A 89 -2.52 -5.07 -4.76
C VAL A 89 -3.05 -4.07 -3.73
N ARG A 90 -4.07 -4.48 -2.99
CA ARG A 90 -4.59 -3.79 -1.81
C ARG A 90 -3.84 -4.27 -0.58
N LYS A 91 -3.41 -3.33 0.24
CA LYS A 91 -2.68 -3.60 1.48
C LYS A 91 -3.54 -3.22 2.68
N ALA A 92 -3.45 -3.99 3.74
CA ALA A 92 -4.08 -3.68 5.02
C ALA A 92 -3.29 -4.32 6.17
N VAL A 93 -3.41 -3.78 7.37
CA VAL A 93 -3.03 -4.46 8.60
C VAL A 93 -4.29 -4.88 9.33
N LYS A 94 -4.46 -6.17 9.56
CA LYS A 94 -5.56 -6.76 10.33
C LYS A 94 -4.98 -7.81 11.28
N TRP A 95 -5.53 -7.90 12.48
CA TRP A 95 -5.05 -8.81 13.53
C TRP A 95 -3.52 -8.76 13.73
N ASN A 96 -2.97 -7.55 13.75
CA ASN A 96 -1.53 -7.29 13.83
C ASN A 96 -0.72 -8.07 12.76
N SER A 97 -1.24 -8.16 11.56
CA SER A 97 -0.59 -8.85 10.44
C SER A 97 -0.81 -8.10 9.14
N PRO A 98 0.22 -7.95 8.32
CA PRO A 98 0.11 -7.51 6.93
C PRO A 98 -0.76 -8.45 6.11
N MET A 99 -1.67 -7.87 5.34
CA MET A 99 -2.60 -8.57 4.45
C MET A 99 -2.56 -7.95 3.07
N TYR A 100 -2.55 -8.79 2.05
CA TYR A 100 -2.52 -8.42 0.64
C TYR A 100 -3.69 -9.04 -0.09
N GLY A 101 -4.41 -8.22 -0.82
CA GLY A 101 -5.62 -8.64 -1.52
C GLY A 101 -5.82 -7.95 -2.86
N ILE A 102 -6.85 -8.35 -3.56
CA ILE A 102 -7.35 -7.69 -4.77
C ILE A 102 -8.75 -7.15 -4.47
N GLU A 103 -9.02 -5.94 -4.94
CA GLU A 103 -10.34 -5.34 -4.76
C GLU A 103 -11.43 -6.24 -5.37
N GLY A 104 -12.47 -6.52 -4.59
CA GLY A 104 -13.58 -7.41 -5.01
C GLY A 104 -13.28 -8.90 -4.94
N GLN A 105 -12.00 -9.33 -4.85
CA GLN A 105 -11.64 -10.75 -4.75
C GLN A 105 -11.35 -11.21 -3.32
N GLY A 106 -10.90 -10.29 -2.46
CA GLY A 106 -10.49 -10.60 -1.09
C GLY A 106 -8.98 -10.73 -0.92
N VAL A 107 -8.56 -11.22 0.24
CA VAL A 107 -7.15 -11.35 0.63
C VAL A 107 -6.60 -12.70 0.18
N PHE A 108 -5.50 -12.68 -0.57
CA PHE A 108 -4.86 -13.90 -1.08
C PHE A 108 -3.62 -14.31 -0.27
N LEU A 109 -2.98 -13.35 0.40
CA LEU A 109 -1.74 -13.57 1.15
C LEU A 109 -1.68 -12.65 2.38
N GLY A 110 -1.06 -13.14 3.45
CA GLY A 110 -0.65 -12.35 4.61
C GLY A 110 0.64 -12.89 5.20
N PHE A 111 1.28 -12.13 6.10
CA PHE A 111 2.39 -12.67 6.89
C PHE A 111 2.33 -12.21 8.35
N HIS A 112 3.00 -12.96 9.22
CA HIS A 112 3.03 -12.72 10.65
C HIS A 112 4.43 -12.94 11.20
N THR A 113 4.84 -12.12 12.17
CA THR A 113 6.14 -12.22 12.81
C THR A 113 6.08 -13.09 14.06
N PHE A 114 6.83 -14.18 14.08
CA PHE A 114 7.01 -15.03 15.26
C PHE A 114 8.42 -14.85 15.85
N THR A 115 8.68 -15.45 16.98
CA THR A 115 9.98 -15.31 17.69
C THR A 115 11.15 -15.71 16.81
N ARG A 116 11.05 -16.83 16.08
CA ARG A 116 12.18 -17.42 15.33
C ARG A 116 12.02 -17.35 13.83
N TYR A 117 10.86 -16.95 13.29
CA TYR A 117 10.58 -16.96 11.86
C TYR A 117 9.51 -15.95 11.49
N VAL A 118 9.40 -15.70 10.21
CA VAL A 118 8.26 -14.99 9.58
C VAL A 118 7.43 -16.03 8.86
N LYS A 119 6.15 -16.12 9.20
CA LYS A 119 5.19 -17.03 8.55
C LYS A 119 4.44 -16.28 7.46
N VAL A 120 4.55 -16.75 6.24
CA VAL A 120 3.69 -16.31 5.13
C VAL A 120 2.51 -17.28 5.00
N THR A 121 1.31 -16.74 4.84
CA THR A 121 0.07 -17.49 4.71
C THR A 121 -0.50 -17.29 3.31
N PHE A 122 -0.71 -18.38 2.58
CA PHE A 122 -1.43 -18.39 1.31
C PHE A 122 -2.82 -19.00 1.54
N PHE A 123 -3.87 -18.21 1.39
CA PHE A 123 -5.24 -18.62 1.72
C PHE A 123 -5.80 -19.71 0.77
N ARG A 124 -5.27 -19.79 -0.45
CA ARG A 124 -5.54 -20.88 -1.41
C ARG A 124 -4.25 -21.63 -1.77
N GLY A 125 -3.42 -21.88 -0.75
CA GLY A 125 -2.09 -22.45 -0.93
C GLY A 125 -2.06 -23.85 -1.56
N THR A 126 -3.09 -24.66 -1.38
CA THR A 126 -3.19 -26.00 -2.02
C THR A 126 -3.37 -25.93 -3.53
N SER A 127 -3.82 -24.80 -4.05
CA SER A 127 -3.98 -24.55 -5.49
C SER A 127 -2.70 -24.05 -6.17
N LEU A 128 -1.67 -23.70 -5.40
CA LEU A 128 -0.40 -23.20 -5.93
C LEU A 128 0.50 -24.34 -6.47
N ARG A 129 1.37 -24.03 -7.41
CA ARG A 129 2.33 -24.98 -7.98
C ARG A 129 3.73 -24.38 -7.99
N PRO A 130 4.71 -25.07 -7.40
CA PRO A 130 4.55 -26.19 -6.46
C PRO A 130 3.74 -25.77 -5.22
N VAL A 131 3.15 -26.75 -4.53
CA VAL A 131 2.40 -26.47 -3.29
C VAL A 131 3.39 -26.05 -2.19
N PRO A 132 3.16 -24.93 -1.47
CA PRO A 132 4.02 -24.57 -0.32
C PRO A 132 4.00 -25.65 0.74
N ALA A 133 5.17 -25.95 1.33
CA ALA A 133 5.38 -27.11 2.18
C ALA A 133 4.69 -27.05 3.55
N GLY A 134 4.46 -25.83 4.07
CA GLY A 134 3.87 -25.66 5.41
C GLY A 134 2.40 -26.00 5.44
N GLU A 135 2.03 -26.99 6.23
CA GLU A 135 0.65 -27.42 6.37
C GLU A 135 -0.16 -26.55 7.33
N SER A 136 -1.48 -26.52 7.13
CA SER A 136 -2.45 -25.83 7.96
C SER A 136 -3.60 -26.74 8.35
N ARG A 137 -4.24 -26.45 9.49
CA ARG A 137 -5.51 -27.06 9.87
C ARG A 137 -6.66 -26.66 8.95
N HIS A 138 -6.52 -25.53 8.26
CA HIS A 138 -7.48 -25.08 7.25
C HIS A 138 -7.16 -25.73 5.91
N LYS A 139 -8.15 -26.42 5.32
CA LYS A 139 -8.01 -27.28 4.14
C LYS A 139 -7.22 -26.63 3.00
N ASP A 140 -7.55 -25.39 2.66
CA ASP A 140 -7.00 -24.72 1.46
C ASP A 140 -5.74 -23.88 1.76
N VAL A 141 -5.42 -23.68 3.03
CA VAL A 141 -4.32 -22.79 3.46
C VAL A 141 -3.00 -23.56 3.45
N ARG A 142 -1.93 -22.89 3.01
CA ARG A 142 -0.54 -23.36 3.16
C ARG A 142 0.34 -22.22 3.66
N TYR A 143 1.42 -22.60 4.30
CA TYR A 143 2.38 -21.68 4.90
C TYR A 143 3.75 -21.80 4.25
N LEU A 144 4.48 -20.69 4.29
CA LEU A 144 5.92 -20.62 4.11
C LEU A 144 6.50 -19.99 5.38
N ASP A 145 7.26 -20.76 6.14
CA ASP A 145 8.01 -20.29 7.30
C ASP A 145 9.42 -19.91 6.84
N ILE A 146 9.85 -18.68 7.13
CA ILE A 146 11.16 -18.14 6.73
C ILE A 146 11.94 -17.88 8.01
N HIS A 147 13.08 -18.61 8.18
CA HIS A 147 14.01 -18.44 9.30
C HIS A 147 15.17 -17.53 8.90
N GLU A 148 16.01 -17.15 9.88
CA GLU A 148 17.10 -16.20 9.69
C GLU A 148 18.13 -16.68 8.67
N ASP A 149 18.50 -17.96 8.73
CA ASP A 149 19.53 -18.57 7.90
C ASP A 149 18.98 -19.25 6.63
N ASP A 150 17.66 -19.15 6.39
CA ASP A 150 17.04 -19.76 5.21
C ASP A 150 17.44 -19.04 3.92
N HIS A 151 17.74 -19.83 2.90
CA HIS A 151 17.81 -19.30 1.53
C HIS A 151 16.40 -19.00 1.03
N PHE A 152 16.01 -17.73 1.07
CA PHE A 152 14.70 -17.31 0.57
C PHE A 152 14.68 -17.25 -0.97
N ASP A 153 14.00 -18.20 -1.60
CA ASP A 153 13.81 -18.26 -3.06
C ASP A 153 12.77 -17.23 -3.51
N GLU A 154 13.27 -16.06 -3.94
CA GLU A 154 12.43 -14.96 -4.42
C GLU A 154 11.69 -15.29 -5.71
N ALA A 155 12.28 -16.11 -6.59
CA ALA A 155 11.66 -16.49 -7.87
C ALA A 155 10.45 -17.38 -7.62
N GLN A 156 10.61 -18.39 -6.76
CA GLN A 156 9.52 -19.27 -6.35
C GLN A 156 8.42 -18.48 -5.63
N PHE A 157 8.79 -17.60 -4.70
CA PHE A 157 7.82 -16.75 -3.99
C PHE A 157 7.04 -15.86 -4.96
N ALA A 158 7.71 -15.19 -5.91
CA ALA A 158 7.07 -14.37 -6.93
C ALA A 158 6.09 -15.19 -7.79
N GLY A 159 6.44 -16.43 -8.12
CA GLY A 159 5.56 -17.38 -8.80
C GLY A 159 4.29 -17.66 -8.01
N TRP A 160 4.41 -17.94 -6.73
CA TRP A 160 3.26 -18.14 -5.83
C TRP A 160 2.39 -16.90 -5.69
N VAL A 161 2.99 -15.71 -5.56
CA VAL A 161 2.27 -14.44 -5.46
C VAL A 161 1.40 -14.20 -6.71
N LYS A 162 1.96 -14.41 -7.90
CA LYS A 162 1.21 -14.29 -9.17
C LYS A 162 0.03 -15.25 -9.23
N GLN A 163 0.25 -16.52 -8.89
CA GLN A 163 -0.80 -17.53 -8.89
C GLN A 163 -1.89 -17.20 -7.85
N ALA A 164 -1.49 -16.89 -6.61
CA ALA A 164 -2.41 -16.59 -5.53
C ALA A 164 -3.31 -15.38 -5.82
N SER A 165 -2.76 -14.34 -6.46
CA SER A 165 -3.51 -13.13 -6.82
C SER A 165 -4.61 -13.36 -7.87
N GLN A 166 -4.58 -14.48 -8.57
CA GLN A 166 -5.58 -14.87 -9.57
C GLN A 166 -6.67 -15.79 -9.00
N LEU A 167 -6.50 -16.26 -7.77
CA LEU A 167 -7.46 -17.14 -7.08
C LEU A 167 -8.44 -16.31 -6.24
N PRO A 168 -9.64 -16.84 -5.96
CA PRO A 168 -10.55 -16.20 -5.02
C PRO A 168 -9.90 -16.04 -3.65
N GLY A 169 -9.83 -14.81 -3.15
CA GLY A 169 -9.28 -14.51 -1.84
C GLY A 169 -10.26 -14.80 -0.71
N GLU A 170 -9.75 -14.69 0.53
CA GLU A 170 -10.56 -14.78 1.74
C GLU A 170 -11.23 -13.44 2.03
N ARG A 171 -12.52 -13.47 2.40
CA ARG A 171 -13.24 -12.28 2.85
C ARG A 171 -12.87 -11.98 4.30
N MET A 172 -12.44 -10.74 4.59
CA MET A 172 -12.05 -10.28 5.91
C MET A 172 -12.77 -9.00 6.32
#